data_35c1c053e19b02c1e7de80679afc893f
#
_entry.id   35c1c053e19b02c1e7de80679afc893f
#
_cell.length_a   1.000
_cell.length_b   1.000
_cell.length_c   1.000
_cell.angle_alpha   90.00
_cell.angle_beta   90.00
_cell.angle_gamma   90.00
#
_symmetry.space_group_name_H-M   'P 1'
#
loop_
_entity.id
_entity.type
_entity.pdbx_description
1 polymer ?
#
loop_
_entity_poly.entity_id
_entity_poly.type
_entity_poly.pdbx_seq_one_letter_code
_entity_poly.pdbx_strand_id
1 'polypeptide(L)'
;MSAFSKIFGSHSERELKRIYPIADKVESYKEAMGKLSDEELKDKTREFKKRLEDGATLDDILPEAFATVREAAKRVLGMEHYRVQIIGGIILHQGRIAEMRTGEGKTLVSTLPAYLNALEGKGVCIVTVNDYLAKRDAEWMGQVHEFLGLKVGVVLGGMDNDERREAYGCDITYITNNELGFDYLRDNMVIYKEQLVQRGLHYAIIDEVDSVLIDEARTPLIISGQSGKSTRLYEACDILATQMKRGEDVPEYSKMDAIMGIVQDETGDFIVNEKDKVVNLTQDGVKKVEQFFHIENLADPENLEIQHNIILALRAHNLMFKDQDYVVTVSYTHLRAHETRG
;
A
#
# COMPACT_ATOMS: atom_id res chain seq x y z
N MET A 1 8.13 -37.45 4.57
CA MET A 1 7.31 -37.28 3.34
C MET A 1 6.29 -38.41 3.28
N SER A 2 5.01 -38.08 3.25
CA SER A 2 3.89 -39.05 3.25
C SER A 2 3.90 -39.87 1.96
N ALA A 3 3.51 -41.16 2.05
CA ALA A 3 3.37 -42.07 0.89
C ALA A 3 2.41 -41.51 -0.19
N PHE A 4 1.46 -40.67 0.19
CA PHE A 4 0.54 -39.97 -0.70
C PHE A 4 1.24 -38.96 -1.64
N SER A 5 2.30 -38.28 -1.18
CA SER A 5 3.04 -37.31 -1.98
C SER A 5 3.91 -38.00 -3.06
N LYS A 6 4.28 -39.26 -2.87
CA LYS A 6 5.02 -40.04 -3.87
C LYS A 6 4.17 -40.49 -5.05
N ILE A 7 2.84 -40.66 -4.88
CA ILE A 7 1.94 -41.13 -5.95
C ILE A 7 1.30 -39.95 -6.70
N PHE A 8 1.00 -38.83 -6.02
CA PHE A 8 0.27 -37.69 -6.61
C PHE A 8 1.13 -36.47 -6.90
N GLY A 9 2.44 -36.51 -6.63
CA GLY A 9 3.34 -35.36 -6.73
C GLY A 9 3.05 -34.27 -5.71
N SER A 10 3.96 -33.32 -5.55
CA SER A 10 3.74 -32.11 -4.74
C SER A 10 2.71 -31.19 -5.40
N HIS A 11 2.13 -30.26 -4.64
CA HIS A 11 1.24 -29.23 -5.17
C HIS A 11 1.93 -28.45 -6.31
N SER A 12 3.18 -28.06 -6.10
CA SER A 12 3.99 -27.33 -7.10
C SER A 12 4.19 -28.14 -8.39
N GLU A 13 4.44 -29.45 -8.31
CA GLU A 13 4.60 -30.28 -9.50
C GLU A 13 3.30 -30.39 -10.33
N ARG A 14 2.15 -30.42 -9.67
CA ARG A 14 0.85 -30.45 -10.36
C ARG A 14 0.55 -29.13 -11.05
N GLU A 15 0.87 -28.02 -10.41
CA GLU A 15 0.72 -26.69 -11.00
C GLU A 15 1.68 -26.48 -12.18
N LEU A 16 2.92 -26.89 -12.05
CA LEU A 16 3.89 -26.82 -13.14
C LEU A 16 3.42 -27.63 -14.36
N LYS A 17 2.80 -28.80 -14.16
CA LYS A 17 2.23 -29.62 -15.28
C LYS A 17 1.14 -28.85 -16.05
N ARG A 18 0.42 -27.92 -15.41
CA ARG A 18 -0.56 -27.07 -16.10
C ARG A 18 0.09 -25.93 -16.87
N ILE A 19 1.24 -25.45 -16.38
CA ILE A 19 1.97 -24.32 -16.97
C ILE A 19 2.83 -24.75 -18.16
N TYR A 20 3.41 -25.96 -18.13
CA TYR A 20 4.29 -26.44 -19.19
C TYR A 20 3.69 -26.35 -20.59
N PRO A 21 2.43 -26.75 -20.86
CA PRO A 21 1.83 -26.60 -22.19
C PRO A 21 1.77 -25.15 -22.67
N ILE A 22 1.57 -24.19 -21.75
CA ILE A 22 1.57 -22.78 -22.09
C ILE A 22 2.97 -22.33 -22.47
N ALA A 23 3.98 -22.74 -21.68
CA ALA A 23 5.38 -22.44 -21.97
C ALA A 23 5.83 -23.09 -23.32
N ASP A 24 5.41 -24.31 -23.58
CA ASP A 24 5.68 -24.99 -24.89
C ASP A 24 5.08 -24.17 -26.04
N LYS A 25 3.88 -23.64 -25.85
CA LYS A 25 3.24 -22.78 -26.85
C LYS A 25 3.99 -21.46 -27.05
N VAL A 26 4.49 -20.84 -25.99
CA VAL A 26 5.37 -19.65 -26.10
C VAL A 26 6.61 -19.97 -26.93
N GLU A 27 7.28 -21.07 -26.62
CA GLU A 27 8.49 -21.50 -27.33
C GLU A 27 8.23 -21.83 -28.80
N SER A 28 7.05 -22.34 -29.13
CA SER A 28 6.68 -22.67 -30.53
C SER A 28 6.61 -21.43 -31.45
N TYR A 29 6.39 -20.24 -30.90
CA TYR A 29 6.38 -18.98 -31.65
C TYR A 29 7.79 -18.42 -31.95
N LYS A 30 8.86 -18.99 -31.36
CA LYS A 30 10.22 -18.47 -31.48
C LYS A 30 10.66 -18.19 -32.94
N GLU A 31 10.48 -19.16 -33.82
CA GLU A 31 10.87 -19.01 -35.22
C GLU A 31 10.02 -17.98 -35.98
N ALA A 32 8.73 -17.93 -35.66
CA ALA A 32 7.81 -16.98 -36.28
C ALA A 32 8.18 -15.54 -35.89
N MET A 33 8.41 -15.27 -34.59
CA MET A 33 8.81 -13.95 -34.11
C MET A 33 10.20 -13.55 -34.66
N GLY A 34 11.15 -14.49 -34.73
CA GLY A 34 12.49 -14.25 -35.24
C GLY A 34 12.55 -13.85 -36.72
N LYS A 35 11.52 -14.17 -37.49
CA LYS A 35 11.43 -13.81 -38.94
C LYS A 35 10.83 -12.41 -39.16
N LEU A 36 10.17 -11.84 -38.18
CA LEU A 36 9.58 -10.50 -38.28
C LEU A 36 10.67 -9.41 -38.32
N SER A 37 10.43 -8.39 -39.12
CA SER A 37 11.21 -7.16 -39.03
C SER A 37 10.94 -6.44 -37.71
N ASP A 38 11.76 -5.45 -37.36
CA ASP A 38 11.56 -4.66 -36.15
C ASP A 38 10.20 -3.94 -36.14
N GLU A 39 9.77 -3.45 -37.31
CA GLU A 39 8.48 -2.76 -37.46
C GLU A 39 7.31 -3.74 -37.29
N GLU A 40 7.39 -4.91 -37.92
CA GLU A 40 6.37 -5.96 -37.75
C GLU A 40 6.29 -6.46 -36.31
N LEU A 41 7.43 -6.55 -35.61
CA LEU A 41 7.45 -6.95 -34.20
C LEU A 41 6.80 -5.88 -33.28
N LYS A 42 7.05 -4.58 -33.55
CA LYS A 42 6.37 -3.47 -32.88
C LYS A 42 4.86 -3.46 -33.14
N ASP A 43 4.46 -3.75 -34.37
CA ASP A 43 3.06 -3.78 -34.79
C ASP A 43 2.26 -4.88 -34.06
N LYS A 44 2.91 -5.90 -33.51
CA LYS A 44 2.26 -6.91 -32.67
C LYS A 44 1.55 -6.29 -31.46
N THR A 45 2.08 -5.24 -30.88
CA THR A 45 1.44 -4.53 -29.76
C THR A 45 0.06 -3.97 -30.19
N ARG A 46 -0.01 -3.39 -31.38
CA ARG A 46 -1.28 -2.88 -31.92
C ARG A 46 -2.26 -4.01 -32.24
N GLU A 47 -1.76 -5.11 -32.81
CA GLU A 47 -2.54 -6.31 -33.07
C GLU A 47 -3.15 -6.90 -31.79
N PHE A 48 -2.34 -7.04 -30.71
CA PHE A 48 -2.82 -7.56 -29.45
C PHE A 48 -3.87 -6.65 -28.81
N LYS A 49 -3.65 -5.33 -28.79
CA LYS A 49 -4.64 -4.37 -28.26
C LYS A 49 -5.96 -4.49 -29.01
N LYS A 50 -5.93 -4.61 -30.34
CA LYS A 50 -7.13 -4.83 -31.15
C LYS A 50 -7.83 -6.14 -30.82
N ARG A 51 -7.09 -7.25 -30.65
CA ARG A 51 -7.67 -8.55 -30.28
C ARG A 51 -8.36 -8.48 -28.92
N LEU A 52 -7.80 -7.73 -27.95
CA LEU A 52 -8.44 -7.50 -26.65
C LEU A 52 -9.73 -6.67 -26.79
N GLU A 53 -9.73 -5.63 -27.64
CA GLU A 53 -10.94 -4.85 -27.98
C GLU A 53 -12.01 -5.72 -28.65
N ASP A 54 -11.61 -6.68 -29.47
CA ASP A 54 -12.48 -7.63 -30.14
C ASP A 54 -12.97 -8.78 -29.21
N GLY A 55 -12.57 -8.77 -27.93
CA GLY A 55 -13.08 -9.68 -26.89
C GLY A 55 -12.18 -10.86 -26.55
N ALA A 56 -10.94 -10.94 -27.04
CA ALA A 56 -9.95 -11.90 -26.57
C ALA A 56 -9.53 -11.58 -25.13
N THR A 57 -9.13 -12.60 -24.39
CA THR A 57 -8.58 -12.45 -23.03
C THR A 57 -7.05 -12.33 -23.09
N LEU A 58 -6.46 -11.84 -21.99
CA LEU A 58 -4.99 -11.84 -21.84
C LEU A 58 -4.41 -13.25 -21.96
N ASP A 59 -5.09 -14.27 -21.41
CA ASP A 59 -4.66 -15.67 -21.51
C ASP A 59 -4.65 -16.18 -22.96
N ASP A 60 -5.57 -15.73 -23.81
CA ASP A 60 -5.61 -16.12 -25.22
C ASP A 60 -4.40 -15.62 -26.00
N ILE A 61 -3.93 -14.41 -25.69
CA ILE A 61 -2.80 -13.77 -26.37
C ILE A 61 -1.47 -14.02 -25.68
N LEU A 62 -1.45 -14.49 -24.43
CA LEU A 62 -0.26 -14.66 -23.59
C LEU A 62 0.88 -15.38 -24.33
N PRO A 63 0.66 -16.54 -24.98
CA PRO A 63 1.80 -17.27 -25.60
C PRO A 63 2.50 -16.47 -26.69
N GLU A 64 1.74 -15.77 -27.50
CA GLU A 64 2.26 -14.97 -28.60
C GLU A 64 2.89 -13.66 -28.07
N ALA A 65 2.25 -13.00 -27.09
CA ALA A 65 2.76 -11.79 -26.45
C ALA A 65 4.10 -12.06 -25.75
N PHE A 66 4.23 -13.16 -25.01
CA PHE A 66 5.48 -13.55 -24.36
C PHE A 66 6.59 -13.86 -25.38
N ALA A 67 6.26 -14.51 -26.47
CA ALA A 67 7.22 -14.75 -27.55
C ALA A 67 7.69 -13.43 -28.20
N THR A 68 6.79 -12.47 -28.34
CA THR A 68 7.11 -11.12 -28.85
C THR A 68 8.09 -10.40 -27.93
N VAL A 69 7.85 -10.38 -26.61
CA VAL A 69 8.77 -9.79 -25.61
C VAL A 69 10.12 -10.51 -25.61
N ARG A 70 10.11 -11.82 -25.70
CA ARG A 70 11.32 -12.65 -25.75
C ARG A 70 12.22 -12.28 -26.92
N GLU A 71 11.64 -12.12 -28.11
CA GLU A 71 12.37 -11.70 -29.30
C GLU A 71 12.83 -10.24 -29.19
N ALA A 72 11.99 -9.34 -28.68
CA ALA A 72 12.34 -7.95 -28.44
C ALA A 72 13.53 -7.83 -27.46
N ALA A 73 13.50 -8.54 -26.33
CA ALA A 73 14.58 -8.56 -25.34
C ALA A 73 15.90 -9.08 -25.95
N LYS A 74 15.82 -10.10 -26.81
CA LYS A 74 16.96 -10.60 -27.53
C LYS A 74 17.58 -9.56 -28.47
N ARG A 75 16.75 -8.81 -29.20
CA ARG A 75 17.25 -7.76 -30.13
C ARG A 75 17.81 -6.55 -29.40
N VAL A 76 17.10 -6.08 -28.39
CA VAL A 76 17.43 -4.83 -27.69
C VAL A 76 18.52 -5.02 -26.65
N LEU A 77 18.43 -6.09 -25.86
CA LEU A 77 19.33 -6.33 -24.71
C LEU A 77 20.36 -7.43 -24.98
N GLY A 78 20.24 -8.19 -26.08
CA GLY A 78 21.03 -9.40 -26.31
C GLY A 78 20.63 -10.55 -25.37
N MET A 79 19.49 -10.46 -24.67
CA MET A 79 19.04 -11.43 -23.67
C MET A 79 17.79 -12.16 -24.15
N GLU A 80 17.89 -13.46 -24.30
CA GLU A 80 16.73 -14.29 -24.61
C GLU A 80 16.24 -14.99 -23.35
N HIS A 81 14.94 -14.91 -23.03
CA HIS A 81 14.37 -15.57 -21.86
C HIS A 81 14.51 -17.09 -21.95
N TYR A 82 14.99 -17.69 -20.87
CA TYR A 82 15.00 -19.14 -20.71
C TYR A 82 13.61 -19.67 -20.34
N ARG A 83 13.40 -20.97 -20.58
CA ARG A 83 12.14 -21.64 -20.27
C ARG A 83 11.69 -21.42 -18.82
N VAL A 84 12.60 -21.51 -17.86
CA VAL A 84 12.29 -21.27 -16.44
C VAL A 84 11.80 -19.83 -16.19
N GLN A 85 12.32 -18.87 -16.93
CA GLN A 85 11.89 -17.47 -16.85
C GLN A 85 10.51 -17.27 -17.48
N ILE A 86 10.20 -17.96 -18.58
CA ILE A 86 8.85 -17.96 -19.17
C ILE A 86 7.84 -18.50 -18.16
N ILE A 87 8.17 -19.61 -17.49
CA ILE A 87 7.33 -20.22 -16.45
C ILE A 87 7.11 -19.22 -15.30
N GLY A 88 8.18 -18.56 -14.84
CA GLY A 88 8.08 -17.51 -13.82
C GLY A 88 7.15 -16.37 -14.23
N GLY A 89 7.24 -15.90 -15.48
CA GLY A 89 6.36 -14.87 -16.02
C GLY A 89 4.89 -15.30 -16.07
N ILE A 90 4.60 -16.56 -16.43
CA ILE A 90 3.22 -17.10 -16.41
C ILE A 90 2.68 -17.13 -14.98
N ILE A 91 3.48 -17.57 -14.02
CA ILE A 91 3.09 -17.61 -12.59
C ILE A 91 2.76 -16.21 -12.08
N LEU A 92 3.60 -15.21 -12.40
CA LEU A 92 3.36 -13.82 -12.02
C LEU A 92 2.09 -13.26 -12.66
N HIS A 93 1.86 -13.55 -13.96
CA HIS A 93 0.61 -13.13 -14.63
C HIS A 93 -0.64 -13.70 -13.94
N GLN A 94 -0.55 -14.91 -13.41
CA GLN A 94 -1.64 -15.54 -12.65
C GLN A 94 -1.86 -14.96 -11.24
N GLY A 95 -1.16 -13.88 -10.87
CA GLY A 95 -1.25 -13.27 -9.54
C GLY A 95 -0.67 -14.14 -8.42
N ARG A 96 0.36 -14.94 -8.73
CA ARG A 96 0.99 -15.89 -7.81
C ARG A 96 2.44 -15.50 -7.52
N ILE A 97 3.04 -16.13 -6.53
CA ILE A 97 4.44 -15.93 -6.17
C ILE A 97 5.33 -16.86 -6.97
N ALA A 98 6.29 -16.28 -7.69
CA ALA A 98 7.35 -17.01 -8.39
C ALA A 98 8.65 -16.93 -7.59
N GLU A 99 9.01 -17.99 -6.89
CA GLU A 99 10.30 -18.07 -6.18
C GLU A 99 11.40 -18.39 -7.18
N MET A 100 12.39 -17.51 -7.26
CA MET A 100 13.57 -17.66 -8.12
C MET A 100 14.83 -17.32 -7.34
N ARG A 101 15.90 -18.07 -7.56
CA ARG A 101 17.19 -17.83 -6.89
C ARG A 101 17.84 -16.54 -7.38
N THR A 102 18.73 -16.01 -6.56
CA THR A 102 19.59 -14.87 -6.97
C THR A 102 20.40 -15.26 -8.20
N GLY A 103 20.45 -14.35 -9.19
CA GLY A 103 21.16 -14.59 -10.44
C GLY A 103 20.36 -15.28 -11.54
N GLU A 104 19.14 -15.75 -11.30
CA GLU A 104 18.28 -16.38 -12.31
C GLU A 104 17.54 -15.38 -13.23
N GLY A 105 17.84 -14.10 -13.09
CA GLY A 105 17.32 -13.04 -13.96
C GLY A 105 15.88 -12.64 -13.71
N LYS A 106 15.47 -12.51 -12.43
CA LYS A 106 14.13 -12.06 -12.02
C LYS A 106 13.70 -10.76 -12.71
N THR A 107 14.61 -9.79 -12.83
CA THR A 107 14.35 -8.52 -13.50
C THR A 107 13.92 -8.69 -14.95
N LEU A 108 14.54 -9.62 -15.69
CA LEU A 108 14.15 -9.92 -17.06
C LEU A 108 12.79 -10.64 -17.12
N VAL A 109 12.49 -11.51 -16.14
CA VAL A 109 11.19 -12.21 -16.04
C VAL A 109 10.03 -11.25 -15.96
N SER A 110 10.19 -10.16 -15.20
CA SER A 110 9.12 -9.17 -14.98
C SER A 110 8.65 -8.51 -16.28
N THR A 111 9.49 -8.46 -17.31
CA THR A 111 9.14 -7.86 -18.61
C THR A 111 8.00 -8.60 -19.31
N LEU A 112 7.90 -9.92 -19.13
CA LEU A 112 6.88 -10.75 -19.77
C LEU A 112 5.46 -10.40 -19.28
N PRO A 113 5.15 -10.53 -17.97
CA PRO A 113 3.82 -10.21 -17.48
C PRO A 113 3.55 -8.70 -17.46
N ALA A 114 4.57 -7.86 -17.32
CA ALA A 114 4.40 -6.41 -17.38
C ALA A 114 3.89 -5.97 -18.77
N TYR A 115 4.53 -6.43 -19.83
CA TYR A 115 4.07 -6.15 -21.19
C TYR A 115 2.63 -6.63 -21.42
N LEU A 116 2.35 -7.90 -21.09
CA LEU A 116 1.04 -8.49 -21.34
C LEU A 116 -0.08 -7.71 -20.63
N ASN A 117 0.09 -7.39 -19.35
CA ASN A 117 -0.94 -6.69 -18.59
C ASN A 117 -1.03 -5.19 -18.95
N ALA A 118 0.06 -4.59 -19.47
CA ALA A 118 0.04 -3.21 -19.96
C ALA A 118 -0.80 -3.03 -21.24
N LEU A 119 -1.02 -4.09 -22.02
CA LEU A 119 -1.83 -4.05 -23.25
C LEU A 119 -3.27 -3.60 -23.01
N GLU A 120 -3.83 -3.80 -21.80
CA GLU A 120 -5.16 -3.31 -21.45
C GLU A 120 -5.22 -1.79 -21.25
N GLY A 121 -4.10 -1.09 -21.23
CA GLY A 121 -4.06 0.38 -21.06
C GLY A 121 -4.41 0.87 -19.65
N LYS A 122 -4.54 -0.03 -18.67
CA LYS A 122 -4.95 0.30 -17.30
C LYS A 122 -3.78 0.59 -16.35
N GLY A 123 -2.54 0.38 -16.80
CA GLY A 123 -1.31 0.63 -16.07
C GLY A 123 -0.80 -0.57 -15.25
N VAL A 124 0.50 -0.72 -15.29
CA VAL A 124 1.24 -1.75 -14.55
C VAL A 124 2.27 -1.07 -13.67
N CYS A 125 2.33 -1.44 -12.39
CA CYS A 125 3.38 -0.99 -11.48
C CYS A 125 4.40 -2.11 -11.25
N ILE A 126 5.69 -1.81 -11.39
CA ILE A 126 6.79 -2.68 -10.98
C ILE A 126 7.39 -2.07 -9.72
N VAL A 127 7.17 -2.74 -8.59
CA VAL A 127 7.51 -2.24 -7.26
C VAL A 127 8.80 -2.87 -6.79
N THR A 128 9.74 -2.06 -6.35
CA THR A 128 11.05 -2.47 -5.82
C THR A 128 11.34 -1.78 -4.49
N VAL A 129 12.46 -2.10 -3.86
CA VAL A 129 12.78 -1.65 -2.50
C VAL A 129 13.48 -0.30 -2.41
N ASN A 130 14.08 0.22 -3.49
CA ASN A 130 14.78 1.50 -3.47
C ASN A 130 14.80 2.20 -4.84
N ASP A 131 15.04 3.51 -4.81
CA ASP A 131 15.06 4.39 -5.99
C ASP A 131 16.13 4.00 -7.02
N TYR A 132 17.29 3.51 -6.56
CA TYR A 132 18.34 3.07 -7.45
C TYR A 132 17.89 1.90 -8.32
N LEU A 133 17.26 0.90 -7.73
CA LEU A 133 16.73 -0.26 -8.46
C LEU A 133 15.58 0.15 -9.39
N ALA A 134 14.66 0.98 -8.91
CA ALA A 134 13.55 1.48 -9.72
C ALA A 134 14.05 2.18 -10.99
N LYS A 135 15.03 3.08 -10.83
CA LYS A 135 15.63 3.81 -11.95
C LYS A 135 16.41 2.89 -12.88
N ARG A 136 17.31 2.07 -12.32
CA ARG A 136 18.14 1.12 -13.09
C ARG A 136 17.27 0.19 -13.95
N ASP A 137 16.23 -0.38 -13.35
CA ASP A 137 15.39 -1.37 -14.02
C ASP A 137 14.47 -0.71 -15.05
N ALA A 138 14.00 0.51 -14.80
CA ALA A 138 13.29 1.31 -15.78
C ALA A 138 14.18 1.63 -17.00
N GLU A 139 15.41 2.08 -16.78
CA GLU A 139 16.36 2.40 -17.86
C GLU A 139 16.80 1.15 -18.64
N TRP A 140 16.92 0.01 -17.99
CA TRP A 140 17.41 -1.22 -18.61
C TRP A 140 16.30 -2.02 -19.25
N MET A 141 15.30 -2.44 -18.50
CA MET A 141 14.16 -3.25 -19.01
C MET A 141 13.18 -2.40 -19.80
N GLY A 142 13.09 -1.10 -19.50
CA GLY A 142 12.25 -0.16 -20.22
C GLY A 142 12.52 -0.14 -21.72
N GLN A 143 13.77 -0.32 -22.13
CA GLN A 143 14.13 -0.40 -23.56
C GLN A 143 13.34 -1.46 -24.33
N VAL A 144 13.01 -2.59 -23.70
CA VAL A 144 12.21 -3.67 -24.33
C VAL A 144 10.77 -3.21 -24.54
N HIS A 145 10.20 -2.56 -23.52
CA HIS A 145 8.83 -2.06 -23.57
C HIS A 145 8.68 -0.91 -24.56
N GLU A 146 9.62 0.04 -24.56
CA GLU A 146 9.65 1.17 -25.47
C GLU A 146 9.86 0.71 -26.92
N PHE A 147 10.74 -0.28 -27.15
CA PHE A 147 10.90 -0.90 -28.45
C PHE A 147 9.58 -1.46 -28.99
N LEU A 148 8.76 -2.04 -28.12
CA LEU A 148 7.43 -2.59 -28.45
C LEU A 148 6.34 -1.49 -28.45
N GLY A 149 6.68 -0.21 -28.27
CA GLY A 149 5.75 0.93 -28.37
C GLY A 149 4.95 1.21 -27.12
N LEU A 150 5.34 0.71 -25.95
CA LEU A 150 4.76 1.07 -24.65
C LEU A 150 5.55 2.20 -24.02
N LYS A 151 4.86 3.05 -23.22
CA LYS A 151 5.48 4.10 -22.44
C LYS A 151 5.92 3.59 -21.07
N VAL A 152 7.13 3.94 -20.68
CA VAL A 152 7.70 3.57 -19.37
C VAL A 152 7.94 4.85 -18.55
N GLY A 153 7.47 4.84 -17.31
CA GLY A 153 7.70 5.89 -16.33
C GLY A 153 8.45 5.35 -15.12
N VAL A 154 9.04 6.26 -14.36
CA VAL A 154 9.66 5.95 -13.06
C VAL A 154 9.23 7.01 -12.06
N VAL A 155 8.83 6.58 -10.86
CA VAL A 155 8.53 7.48 -9.73
C VAL A 155 9.64 7.33 -8.70
N LEU A 156 10.28 8.45 -8.39
CA LEU A 156 11.39 8.54 -7.45
C LEU A 156 11.09 9.55 -6.34
N GLY A 157 11.85 9.47 -5.25
CA GLY A 157 11.80 10.46 -4.19
C GLY A 157 12.12 11.87 -4.73
N GLY A 158 11.40 12.88 -4.22
CA GLY A 158 11.62 14.28 -4.58
C GLY A 158 10.93 14.79 -5.85
N MET A 159 10.26 13.92 -6.63
CA MET A 159 9.44 14.34 -7.77
C MET A 159 8.22 15.13 -7.32
N ASP A 160 7.84 16.15 -8.11
CA ASP A 160 6.59 16.88 -7.89
C ASP A 160 5.35 16.10 -8.36
N ASN A 161 4.15 16.64 -8.09
CA ASN A 161 2.90 15.95 -8.39
C ASN A 161 2.63 15.82 -9.90
N ASP A 162 3.11 16.75 -10.71
CA ASP A 162 2.89 16.71 -12.16
C ASP A 162 3.80 15.66 -12.80
N GLU A 163 5.07 15.60 -12.39
CA GLU A 163 6.02 14.56 -12.78
C GLU A 163 5.52 13.16 -12.39
N ARG A 164 5.00 13.02 -11.16
CA ARG A 164 4.41 11.76 -10.68
C ARG A 164 3.19 11.36 -11.52
N ARG A 165 2.31 12.30 -11.80
CA ARG A 165 1.10 12.06 -12.61
C ARG A 165 1.45 11.62 -14.02
N GLU A 166 2.48 12.22 -14.62
CA GLU A 166 2.98 11.82 -15.93
C GLU A 166 3.55 10.38 -15.88
N ALA A 167 4.36 10.06 -14.87
CA ALA A 167 4.93 8.73 -14.69
C ALA A 167 3.85 7.66 -14.47
N TYR A 168 2.86 7.92 -13.61
CA TYR A 168 1.72 7.01 -13.44
C TYR A 168 0.82 6.91 -14.68
N GLY A 169 0.83 7.92 -15.54
CA GLY A 169 0.16 7.94 -16.84
C GLY A 169 0.78 7.01 -17.88
N CYS A 170 2.00 6.51 -17.67
CA CYS A 170 2.67 5.56 -18.56
C CYS A 170 2.03 4.17 -18.52
N ASP A 171 2.29 3.33 -19.54
CA ASP A 171 1.78 1.97 -19.59
C ASP A 171 2.37 1.11 -18.47
N ILE A 172 3.67 1.31 -18.17
CA ILE A 172 4.42 0.62 -17.12
C ILE A 172 5.14 1.66 -16.27
N THR A 173 5.00 1.59 -14.94
CA THR A 173 5.62 2.51 -13.99
C THR A 173 6.50 1.74 -13.02
N TYR A 174 7.79 2.05 -12.97
CA TYR A 174 8.72 1.56 -11.94
C TYR A 174 8.67 2.48 -10.72
N ILE A 175 8.61 1.91 -9.53
CA ILE A 175 8.41 2.69 -8.30
C ILE A 175 8.89 1.90 -7.08
N THR A 176 9.21 2.60 -5.99
CA THR A 176 9.46 1.93 -4.70
C THR A 176 8.17 1.69 -3.93
N ASN A 177 8.17 0.69 -3.06
CA ASN A 177 7.06 0.39 -2.15
C ASN A 177 6.68 1.62 -1.30
N ASN A 178 7.66 2.37 -0.81
CA ASN A 178 7.45 3.55 0.01
C ASN A 178 6.79 4.69 -0.78
N GLU A 179 7.32 5.03 -1.96
CA GLU A 179 6.73 6.09 -2.79
C GLU A 179 5.31 5.75 -3.23
N LEU A 180 5.06 4.49 -3.63
CA LEU A 180 3.72 4.01 -3.99
C LEU A 180 2.73 4.16 -2.83
N GLY A 181 3.16 3.77 -1.63
CA GLY A 181 2.34 3.85 -0.43
C GLY A 181 2.11 5.29 0.03
N PHE A 182 3.13 6.16 -0.02
CA PHE A 182 2.97 7.57 0.30
C PHE A 182 2.09 8.31 -0.72
N ASP A 183 2.21 8.00 -2.02
CA ASP A 183 1.32 8.56 -3.03
C ASP A 183 -0.13 8.13 -2.81
N TYR A 184 -0.36 6.86 -2.46
CA TYR A 184 -1.69 6.37 -2.09
C TYR A 184 -2.26 7.13 -0.89
N LEU A 185 -1.45 7.37 0.15
CA LEU A 185 -1.89 8.14 1.32
C LEU A 185 -2.19 9.60 0.94
N ARG A 186 -1.32 10.25 0.15
CA ARG A 186 -1.52 11.63 -0.32
C ARG A 186 -2.80 11.75 -1.14
N ASP A 187 -3.04 10.83 -2.06
CA ASP A 187 -4.24 10.80 -2.91
C ASP A 187 -5.53 10.64 -2.08
N ASN A 188 -5.48 9.92 -0.95
CA ASN A 188 -6.63 9.80 -0.04
C ASN A 188 -6.86 11.06 0.81
N MET A 189 -5.96 12.04 0.79
CA MET A 189 -6.09 13.31 1.51
C MET A 189 -6.56 14.47 0.61
N VAL A 190 -6.56 14.31 -0.70
CA VAL A 190 -6.98 15.37 -1.64
C VAL A 190 -8.50 15.53 -1.66
N ILE A 191 -8.95 16.75 -1.94
CA ILE A 191 -10.38 17.11 -2.00
C ILE A 191 -10.91 16.96 -3.43
N TYR A 192 -10.07 17.28 -4.43
CA TYR A 192 -10.47 17.31 -5.83
C TYR A 192 -9.79 16.18 -6.60
N LYS A 193 -10.54 15.53 -7.50
CA LYS A 193 -10.05 14.40 -8.31
C LYS A 193 -8.85 14.75 -9.18
N GLU A 194 -8.76 16.00 -9.63
CA GLU A 194 -7.67 16.53 -10.46
C GLU A 194 -6.33 16.59 -9.70
N GLN A 195 -6.36 16.52 -8.37
CA GLN A 195 -5.18 16.51 -7.52
C GLN A 195 -4.56 15.12 -7.36
N LEU A 196 -5.31 14.06 -7.72
CA LEU A 196 -4.79 12.69 -7.68
C LEU A 196 -3.59 12.55 -8.61
N VAL A 197 -2.55 11.87 -8.13
CA VAL A 197 -1.37 11.51 -8.94
C VAL A 197 -1.48 10.11 -9.50
N GLN A 198 -2.07 9.19 -8.74
CA GLN A 198 -2.28 7.81 -9.18
C GLN A 198 -3.55 7.69 -10.01
N ARG A 199 -3.53 6.83 -11.00
CA ARG A 199 -4.73 6.25 -11.59
C ARG A 199 -5.07 4.95 -10.85
N GLY A 200 -6.22 4.36 -11.05
CA GLY A 200 -6.62 3.12 -10.40
C GLY A 200 -5.53 2.03 -10.47
N LEU A 201 -5.37 1.26 -9.39
CA LEU A 201 -4.45 0.13 -9.34
C LEU A 201 -5.05 -1.05 -10.10
N HIS A 202 -4.32 -1.55 -11.10
CA HIS A 202 -4.78 -2.66 -11.95
C HIS A 202 -3.92 -3.90 -11.78
N TYR A 203 -2.62 -3.80 -12.03
CA TYR A 203 -1.68 -4.91 -11.92
C TYR A 203 -0.36 -4.43 -11.33
N ALA A 204 0.21 -5.19 -10.41
CA ALA A 204 1.50 -4.90 -9.82
C ALA A 204 2.39 -6.16 -9.77
N ILE A 205 3.67 -5.96 -10.05
CA ILE A 205 4.73 -6.93 -9.81
C ILE A 205 5.56 -6.39 -8.66
N ILE A 206 5.67 -7.16 -7.58
CA ILE A 206 6.45 -6.77 -6.40
C ILE A 206 7.72 -7.61 -6.39
N ASP A 207 8.86 -6.96 -6.62
CA ASP A 207 10.16 -7.59 -6.47
C ASP A 207 10.58 -7.58 -4.99
N GLU A 208 11.35 -8.59 -4.58
CA GLU A 208 11.78 -8.77 -3.19
C GLU A 208 10.60 -8.72 -2.20
N VAL A 209 9.55 -9.48 -2.52
CA VAL A 209 8.27 -9.48 -1.80
C VAL A 209 8.40 -9.86 -0.32
N ASP A 210 9.39 -10.63 0.06
CA ASP A 210 9.76 -10.96 1.44
C ASP A 210 10.20 -9.71 2.21
N SER A 211 11.03 -8.85 1.62
CA SER A 211 11.38 -7.57 2.23
C SER A 211 10.16 -6.65 2.38
N VAL A 212 9.37 -6.49 1.32
CA VAL A 212 8.23 -5.55 1.30
C VAL A 212 7.08 -6.02 2.20
N LEU A 213 6.69 -7.30 2.14
CA LEU A 213 5.48 -7.80 2.81
C LEU A 213 5.76 -8.49 4.16
N ILE A 214 7.02 -8.75 4.51
CA ILE A 214 7.37 -9.40 5.79
C ILE A 214 8.25 -8.46 6.63
N ASP A 215 9.44 -8.08 6.12
CA ASP A 215 10.42 -7.34 6.93
C ASP A 215 9.95 -5.92 7.24
N GLU A 216 9.42 -5.21 6.24
CA GLU A 216 8.94 -3.82 6.37
C GLU A 216 7.45 -3.73 6.71
N ALA A 217 6.70 -4.82 6.67
CA ALA A 217 5.24 -4.82 6.85
C ALA A 217 4.76 -4.26 8.19
N ARG A 218 5.62 -4.25 9.22
CA ARG A 218 5.31 -3.71 10.55
C ARG A 218 5.55 -2.21 10.66
N THR A 219 6.23 -1.59 9.71
CA THR A 219 6.52 -0.16 9.73
C THR A 219 5.38 0.60 9.06
N PRO A 220 4.54 1.33 9.84
CA PRO A 220 3.45 2.08 9.24
C PRO A 220 3.98 3.26 8.42
N LEU A 221 3.40 3.49 7.25
CA LEU A 221 3.61 4.72 6.51
C LEU A 221 2.73 5.82 7.14
N ILE A 222 3.35 6.89 7.64
CA ILE A 222 2.66 7.98 8.32
C ILE A 222 2.99 9.29 7.61
N ILE A 223 1.94 10.01 7.20
CA ILE A 223 2.06 11.41 6.79
C ILE A 223 1.67 12.27 7.97
N SER A 224 2.61 13.07 8.49
CA SER A 224 2.35 14.05 9.52
C SER A 224 2.67 15.44 8.98
N GLY A 225 1.79 16.40 9.25
CA GLY A 225 1.99 17.81 8.93
C GLY A 225 1.99 18.67 10.20
N GLN A 226 2.72 19.76 10.19
CA GLN A 226 2.53 20.77 11.23
C GLN A 226 1.14 21.40 11.05
N SER A 227 0.24 21.10 11.98
CA SER A 227 -1.02 21.83 12.10
C SER A 227 -0.70 23.22 12.64
N GLY A 228 -0.73 24.23 11.80
CA GLY A 228 -0.33 25.60 12.16
C GLY A 228 -1.23 26.32 13.16
N LYS A 229 -2.27 25.67 13.69
CA LYS A 229 -3.23 26.28 14.62
C LYS A 229 -3.31 25.65 16.00
N SER A 230 -2.78 24.45 16.23
CA SER A 230 -3.15 23.68 17.42
C SER A 230 -2.17 23.76 18.59
N THR A 231 -0.95 24.24 18.43
CA THR A 231 0.04 24.23 19.53
C THR A 231 -0.46 24.99 20.77
N ARG A 232 -1.07 26.15 20.61
CA ARG A 232 -1.62 26.93 21.74
C ARG A 232 -2.85 26.28 22.37
N LEU A 233 -3.70 25.63 21.54
CA LEU A 233 -4.87 24.93 22.04
C LEU A 233 -4.50 23.67 22.80
N TYR A 234 -3.51 22.90 22.32
CA TYR A 234 -2.99 21.75 23.06
C TYR A 234 -2.39 22.16 24.40
N GLU A 235 -1.57 23.22 24.43
CA GLU A 235 -1.00 23.78 25.68
C GLU A 235 -2.10 24.22 26.65
N ALA A 236 -3.13 24.92 26.17
CA ALA A 236 -4.25 25.35 26.99
C ALA A 236 -5.06 24.17 27.55
N CYS A 237 -5.32 23.16 26.71
CA CYS A 237 -6.01 21.93 27.14
C CYS A 237 -5.16 21.12 28.13
N ASP A 238 -3.84 21.05 27.94
CA ASP A 238 -2.94 20.39 28.86
C ASP A 238 -2.93 21.06 30.25
N ILE A 239 -2.81 22.39 30.29
CA ILE A 239 -2.89 23.16 31.52
C ILE A 239 -4.23 22.91 32.24
N LEU A 240 -5.35 22.91 31.51
CA LEU A 240 -6.65 22.67 32.12
C LEU A 240 -6.76 21.23 32.62
N ALA A 241 -6.29 20.23 31.84
CA ALA A 241 -6.33 18.82 32.22
C ALA A 241 -5.58 18.54 33.53
N THR A 242 -4.45 19.22 33.78
CA THR A 242 -3.70 19.10 35.05
C THR A 242 -4.45 19.68 36.25
N GLN A 243 -5.40 20.59 36.01
CA GLN A 243 -6.20 21.22 37.09
C GLN A 243 -7.51 20.50 37.35
N MET A 244 -7.92 19.58 36.47
CA MET A 244 -9.15 18.82 36.60
C MET A 244 -8.98 17.65 37.57
N LYS A 245 -10.05 17.32 38.28
CA LYS A 245 -10.06 16.22 39.26
C LYS A 245 -10.70 14.98 38.69
N ARG A 246 -9.99 13.87 38.78
CA ARG A 246 -10.55 12.54 38.43
C ARG A 246 -11.63 12.17 39.44
N GLY A 247 -12.78 11.78 38.97
CA GLY A 247 -13.86 11.19 39.74
C GLY A 247 -13.64 9.70 40.02
N GLU A 248 -14.45 9.15 40.90
CA GLU A 248 -14.43 7.70 41.17
C GLU A 248 -15.09 6.93 40.03
N ASP A 249 -14.57 5.75 39.72
CA ASP A 249 -15.17 4.84 38.75
C ASP A 249 -16.56 4.40 39.24
N VAL A 250 -17.60 4.78 38.51
CA VAL A 250 -18.96 4.32 38.79
C VAL A 250 -19.06 2.87 38.30
N PRO A 251 -19.43 1.90 39.14
CA PRO A 251 -19.63 0.51 38.70
C PRO A 251 -20.64 0.45 37.55
N GLU A 252 -20.42 -0.49 36.60
CA GLU A 252 -21.32 -0.70 35.44
C GLU A 252 -22.79 -0.67 35.90
N TYR A 253 -23.56 0.25 35.32
CA TYR A 253 -25.01 0.35 35.51
C TYR A 253 -25.69 -0.99 35.23
N SER A 254 -26.24 -1.60 36.23
CA SER A 254 -27.19 -2.70 36.02
C SER A 254 -28.43 -2.14 35.29
N LYS A 255 -28.95 -2.86 34.30
CA LYS A 255 -30.21 -2.48 33.65
C LYS A 255 -31.37 -2.27 34.67
N MET A 256 -31.20 -2.80 35.85
CA MET A 256 -32.13 -2.71 36.98
C MET A 256 -32.08 -1.33 37.65
N ASP A 257 -30.88 -0.74 37.75
CA ASP A 257 -30.69 0.57 38.39
C ASP A 257 -31.25 1.73 37.52
N ALA A 258 -31.11 1.58 36.19
CA ALA A 258 -31.77 2.48 35.24
C ALA A 258 -33.29 2.50 35.31
N ILE A 259 -33.92 1.34 35.61
CA ILE A 259 -35.38 1.19 35.76
C ILE A 259 -35.85 1.78 37.09
N MET A 260 -34.99 1.77 38.12
CA MET A 260 -35.31 2.31 39.44
C MET A 260 -35.08 3.82 39.57
N GLY A 261 -34.58 4.49 38.54
CA GLY A 261 -34.34 5.94 38.53
C GLY A 261 -33.25 6.38 39.50
N ILE A 262 -32.30 5.51 39.83
CA ILE A 262 -31.17 5.85 40.71
C ILE A 262 -30.19 6.63 39.88
N VAL A 263 -30.15 7.95 40.04
CA VAL A 263 -29.11 8.83 39.51
C VAL A 263 -27.97 8.80 40.52
N GLN A 264 -26.85 8.19 40.18
CA GLN A 264 -25.63 8.36 40.96
C GLN A 264 -25.02 9.71 40.61
N ASP A 265 -24.71 10.51 41.63
CA ASP A 265 -23.97 11.77 41.44
C ASP A 265 -22.56 11.43 40.96
N GLU A 266 -22.24 11.77 39.72
CA GLU A 266 -20.88 11.70 39.18
C GLU A 266 -19.98 12.62 40.00
N THR A 267 -18.94 12.06 40.60
CA THR A 267 -17.95 12.83 41.36
C THR A 267 -16.78 13.27 40.48
N GLY A 268 -16.23 14.44 40.75
CA GLY A 268 -15.06 14.96 40.00
C GLY A 268 -15.43 15.60 38.66
N ASP A 269 -14.42 15.95 37.88
CA ASP A 269 -14.55 16.64 36.60
C ASP A 269 -14.56 15.68 35.39
N PHE A 270 -13.98 14.49 35.55
CA PHE A 270 -13.95 13.46 34.53
C PHE A 270 -13.82 12.06 35.13
N ILE A 271 -14.29 11.07 34.37
CA ILE A 271 -14.22 9.65 34.73
C ILE A 271 -13.35 8.93 33.73
N VAL A 272 -12.52 8.00 34.21
CA VAL A 272 -11.59 7.20 33.39
C VAL A 272 -12.04 5.74 33.43
N ASN A 273 -12.40 5.17 32.30
CA ASN A 273 -12.58 3.72 32.15
C ASN A 273 -11.25 3.12 31.62
N GLU A 274 -10.47 2.54 32.52
CA GLU A 274 -9.17 1.96 32.18
C GLU A 274 -9.29 0.72 31.29
N LYS A 275 -10.39 -0.03 31.39
CA LYS A 275 -10.63 -1.24 30.63
C LYS A 275 -10.88 -0.93 29.15
N ASP A 276 -11.67 0.09 28.88
CA ASP A 276 -12.03 0.52 27.52
C ASP A 276 -11.11 1.64 26.99
N LYS A 277 -10.18 2.13 27.83
CA LYS A 277 -9.27 3.24 27.55
C LYS A 277 -10.00 4.53 27.11
N VAL A 278 -11.11 4.82 27.75
CA VAL A 278 -11.96 5.98 27.46
C VAL A 278 -11.96 6.95 28.65
N VAL A 279 -11.98 8.25 28.34
CA VAL A 279 -12.20 9.33 29.32
C VAL A 279 -13.46 10.09 28.95
N ASN A 280 -14.34 10.28 29.89
CA ASN A 280 -15.56 11.06 29.74
C ASN A 280 -15.60 12.22 30.71
N LEU A 281 -16.01 13.40 30.23
CA LEU A 281 -16.25 14.55 31.08
C LEU A 281 -17.57 14.39 31.85
N THR A 282 -17.58 14.77 33.12
CA THR A 282 -18.82 14.92 33.91
C THR A 282 -19.48 16.27 33.59
N GLN A 283 -20.68 16.52 34.08
CA GLN A 283 -21.34 17.81 33.93
C GLN A 283 -20.51 18.94 34.53
N ASP A 284 -19.84 18.72 35.65
CA ASP A 284 -18.99 19.73 36.30
C ASP A 284 -17.69 19.94 35.51
N GLY A 285 -17.16 18.87 34.88
CA GLY A 285 -16.03 18.98 33.95
C GLY A 285 -16.36 19.79 32.71
N VAL A 286 -17.53 19.58 32.13
CA VAL A 286 -18.01 20.37 30.97
C VAL A 286 -18.08 21.85 31.34
N LYS A 287 -18.71 22.21 32.48
CA LYS A 287 -18.78 23.59 32.95
C LYS A 287 -17.41 24.23 33.15
N LYS A 288 -16.44 23.48 33.69
CA LYS A 288 -15.06 23.98 33.85
C LYS A 288 -14.39 24.28 32.53
N VAL A 289 -14.56 23.41 31.52
CA VAL A 289 -14.04 23.62 30.17
C VAL A 289 -14.67 24.88 29.56
N GLU A 290 -16.00 25.00 29.63
CA GLU A 290 -16.74 26.16 29.14
C GLU A 290 -16.29 27.47 29.79
N GLN A 291 -16.08 27.48 31.11
CA GLN A 291 -15.56 28.65 31.85
C GLN A 291 -14.12 29.00 31.46
N PHE A 292 -13.25 28.01 31.30
CA PHE A 292 -11.85 28.22 30.97
C PHE A 292 -11.66 28.79 29.57
N PHE A 293 -12.42 28.27 28.58
CA PHE A 293 -12.35 28.72 27.20
C PHE A 293 -13.32 29.87 26.87
N HIS A 294 -14.12 30.34 27.85
CA HIS A 294 -15.13 31.40 27.69
C HIS A 294 -16.14 31.09 26.55
N ILE A 295 -16.62 29.85 26.48
CA ILE A 295 -17.62 29.36 25.53
C ILE A 295 -18.94 29.08 26.23
N GLU A 296 -20.06 29.24 25.52
CA GLU A 296 -21.40 29.04 26.08
C GLU A 296 -21.80 27.56 26.17
N ASN A 297 -21.43 26.76 25.18
CA ASN A 297 -21.78 25.35 25.11
C ASN A 297 -20.67 24.54 24.41
N LEU A 298 -20.09 23.58 25.12
CA LEU A 298 -19.01 22.71 24.59
C LEU A 298 -19.49 21.76 23.47
N ALA A 299 -20.79 21.46 23.43
CA ALA A 299 -21.35 20.56 22.45
C ALA A 299 -21.63 21.22 21.09
N ASP A 300 -21.45 22.52 20.94
CA ASP A 300 -21.66 23.21 19.66
C ASP A 300 -20.62 22.80 18.62
N PRO A 301 -21.02 22.68 17.33
CA PRO A 301 -20.12 22.28 16.26
C PRO A 301 -18.82 23.11 16.17
N GLU A 302 -18.87 24.41 16.54
CA GLU A 302 -17.71 25.30 16.54
C GLU A 302 -16.70 24.97 17.65
N ASN A 303 -17.12 24.29 18.72
CA ASN A 303 -16.32 23.93 19.89
C ASN A 303 -15.84 22.46 19.89
N LEU A 304 -16.14 21.68 18.85
CA LEU A 304 -15.74 20.28 18.76
C LEU A 304 -14.22 20.08 18.84
N GLU A 305 -13.44 21.02 18.34
CA GLU A 305 -11.98 20.97 18.43
C GLU A 305 -11.49 21.10 19.86
N ILE A 306 -12.11 21.97 20.67
CA ILE A 306 -11.81 22.13 22.10
C ILE A 306 -12.21 20.86 22.86
N GLN A 307 -13.41 20.34 22.61
CA GLN A 307 -13.89 19.10 23.21
C GLN A 307 -12.94 17.92 22.92
N HIS A 308 -12.53 17.79 21.68
CA HIS A 308 -11.61 16.72 21.27
C HIS A 308 -10.25 16.84 21.96
N ASN A 309 -9.67 18.04 21.97
CA ASN A 309 -8.34 18.27 22.53
C ASN A 309 -8.29 18.14 24.05
N ILE A 310 -9.33 18.55 24.78
CA ILE A 310 -9.37 18.33 26.24
C ILE A 310 -9.48 16.83 26.58
N ILE A 311 -10.27 16.07 25.84
CA ILE A 311 -10.35 14.61 26.01
C ILE A 311 -9.00 13.94 25.71
N LEU A 312 -8.29 14.38 24.66
CA LEU A 312 -6.96 13.88 24.36
C LEU A 312 -5.95 14.20 25.47
N ALA A 313 -5.98 15.42 26.01
CA ALA A 313 -5.10 15.82 27.12
C ALA A 313 -5.37 14.98 28.36
N LEU A 314 -6.63 14.80 28.75
CA LEU A 314 -7.02 13.94 29.88
C LEU A 314 -6.61 12.48 29.67
N ARG A 315 -6.74 11.94 28.44
CA ARG A 315 -6.27 10.59 28.11
C ARG A 315 -4.74 10.49 28.22
N ALA A 316 -4.02 11.49 27.73
CA ALA A 316 -2.56 11.49 27.81
C ALA A 316 -2.08 11.44 29.28
N HIS A 317 -2.69 12.20 30.17
CA HIS A 317 -2.31 12.22 31.59
C HIS A 317 -2.73 10.95 32.36
N ASN A 318 -3.84 10.30 31.98
CA ASN A 318 -4.43 9.23 32.79
C ASN A 318 -4.26 7.83 32.21
N LEU A 319 -4.00 7.70 30.91
CA LEU A 319 -3.98 6.41 30.20
C LEU A 319 -2.72 6.16 29.35
N MET A 320 -1.78 7.14 29.31
CA MET A 320 -0.51 6.98 28.58
C MET A 320 0.66 7.10 29.55
N PHE A 321 1.34 5.97 29.78
CA PHE A 321 2.41 5.88 30.74
C PHE A 321 3.77 5.68 30.06
N LYS A 322 4.76 6.45 30.55
CA LYS A 322 6.14 6.30 30.09
C LYS A 322 6.61 4.85 30.31
N ASP A 323 7.38 4.34 29.34
CA ASP A 323 7.93 2.98 29.29
C ASP A 323 6.90 1.86 29.08
N GLN A 324 5.59 2.19 29.07
CA GLN A 324 4.51 1.28 28.68
C GLN A 324 3.92 1.65 27.31
N ASP A 325 3.45 2.90 27.18
CA ASP A 325 2.80 3.38 25.98
C ASP A 325 3.74 4.23 25.10
N TYR A 326 4.79 4.82 25.69
CA TYR A 326 5.81 5.57 24.95
C TYR A 326 7.17 5.48 25.62
N VAL A 327 8.24 5.73 24.85
CA VAL A 327 9.63 5.77 25.30
C VAL A 327 10.22 7.13 24.94
N VAL A 328 10.93 7.74 25.90
CA VAL A 328 11.68 8.99 25.68
C VAL A 328 13.15 8.65 25.51
N THR A 329 13.70 8.90 24.33
CA THR A 329 15.16 8.84 24.08
C THR A 329 15.75 10.25 24.18
N VAL A 330 17.08 10.36 24.23
CA VAL A 330 17.78 11.66 24.43
C VAL A 330 17.41 12.71 23.35
N SER A 331 16.90 12.27 22.20
CA SER A 331 16.59 13.15 21.06
C SER A 331 15.12 13.10 20.60
N TYR A 332 14.37 12.04 20.89
CA TYR A 332 13.03 11.83 20.33
C TYR A 332 12.12 11.08 21.29
N THR A 333 10.82 11.40 21.23
CA THR A 333 9.76 10.60 21.87
C THR A 333 9.17 9.65 20.82
N HIS A 334 9.24 8.36 21.09
CA HIS A 334 8.64 7.34 20.23
C HIS A 334 7.39 6.77 20.91
N LEU A 335 6.25 6.86 20.22
CA LEU A 335 5.05 6.11 20.60
C LEU A 335 5.28 4.62 20.31
N ARG A 336 5.01 3.75 21.28
CA ARG A 336 4.92 2.31 21.01
C ARG A 336 3.66 2.05 20.20
N ALA A 337 3.81 1.40 19.06
CA ALA A 337 2.66 0.82 18.36
C ALA A 337 1.99 -0.18 19.31
N HIS A 338 0.67 -0.04 19.54
CA HIS A 338 -0.07 -1.06 20.27
C HIS A 338 0.05 -2.39 19.51
N GLU A 339 0.80 -3.32 20.08
CA GLU A 339 0.64 -4.71 19.70
C GLU A 339 -0.80 -5.10 20.12
N THR A 340 -1.65 -5.22 19.13
CA THR A 340 -2.94 -5.90 19.31
C THR A 340 -2.59 -7.33 19.71
N ARG A 341 -2.60 -7.61 21.00
CA ARG A 341 -2.64 -9.00 21.49
C ARG A 341 -3.99 -9.55 21.03
N GLY A 342 -3.93 -10.43 20.00
CA GLY A 342 -5.01 -11.28 19.62
C GLY A 342 -5.33 -12.30 20.73
#